data_d0819b61b7cfaeed70ef5760a98f6645
#
_entry.id   d0819b61b7cfaeed70ef5760a98f6645
#
_cell.length_a   1.000
_cell.length_b   1.000
_cell.length_c   1.000
_cell.angle_alpha   90.00
_cell.angle_beta   90.00
_cell.angle_gamma   90.00
#
_symmetry.space_group_name_H-M   'P 1'
#
loop_
_entity.id
_entity.type
_entity.pdbx_description
1 polymer ?
#
loop_
_entity_poly.entity_id
_entity_poly.type
_entity_poly.pdbx_seq_one_letter_code
_entity_poly.pdbx_strand_id
1 'polypeptide(L)'
;MRQRFSSINSGSQTQIGYKEIFEVITDDGVPLIVTRKLPLLQKRNLTPVLLIHGLGQNRHFWDLTGRSFADYLVTQGYDVFIAELRGHGLSRANGAPYPKSFEEYVDYDVPALIDFICHRTEHNKIYLIGHSLGGAICYGASSEMQRQLKGFVSICGPFNFGKGTRVIRPLAQAYTWMHRKLHVHALFPQHLSIDVVGALTNRALPFLDNEKNRWFAPLWVPQTIDQPFLTNLLLKAFDRTGMPVFSTLLGWASEGRFLSTNRQHDYEQSIRQITTPVLFLSADKDRVVPPESIAGAYDKIGSVDRQWREFGKPEDHRHFGHMDIICGQDAPEKVWPVVRDWLLERDA
;
A
#
# COMPACT_ATOMS: atom_id res chain seq x y z
N MET A 1 13.21 28.94 -8.84
CA MET A 1 12.69 27.64 -8.34
C MET A 1 11.18 27.72 -8.33
N ARG A 2 10.47 26.88 -9.09
CA ARG A 2 9.01 26.77 -8.95
C ARG A 2 8.73 26.19 -7.57
N GLN A 3 7.77 26.77 -6.86
CA GLN A 3 7.33 26.27 -5.56
C GLN A 3 6.77 24.85 -5.79
N ARG A 4 7.48 23.82 -5.29
CA ARG A 4 7.14 22.40 -5.50
C ARG A 4 5.96 21.94 -4.63
N PHE A 5 5.53 22.77 -3.69
CA PHE A 5 4.52 22.40 -2.69
C PHE A 5 3.54 23.55 -2.52
N SER A 6 2.24 23.23 -2.52
CA SER A 6 1.18 24.18 -2.22
C SER A 6 0.13 23.58 -1.28
N SER A 7 -0.40 24.38 -0.35
CA SER A 7 -1.56 23.97 0.46
C SER A 7 -2.84 24.20 -0.36
N ILE A 8 -3.64 23.16 -0.50
CA ILE A 8 -4.94 23.24 -1.19
C ILE A 8 -6.05 23.62 -0.20
N ASN A 9 -5.89 23.30 1.08
CA ASN A 9 -6.87 23.61 2.12
C ASN A 9 -6.15 24.05 3.40
N SER A 10 -6.64 25.13 4.02
CA SER A 10 -6.09 25.75 5.22
C SER A 10 -6.21 24.93 6.52
N GLY A 11 -6.59 23.66 6.40
CA GLY A 11 -6.78 22.77 7.55
C GLY A 11 -8.18 22.84 8.15
N SER A 12 -8.77 21.68 8.38
CA SER A 12 -10.02 21.55 9.15
C SER A 12 -9.75 20.78 10.43
N GLN A 13 -10.28 21.26 11.55
CA GLN A 13 -10.24 20.55 12.80
C GLN A 13 -11.22 19.37 12.75
N THR A 14 -10.76 18.19 13.17
CA THR A 14 -11.55 16.98 13.34
C THR A 14 -11.68 16.68 14.86
N GLN A 15 -12.45 15.66 15.23
CA GLN A 15 -12.58 15.27 16.64
C GLN A 15 -11.25 14.81 17.28
N ILE A 16 -10.32 14.30 16.47
CA ILE A 16 -9.05 13.72 16.94
C ILE A 16 -7.82 14.54 16.58
N GLY A 17 -7.94 15.53 15.68
CA GLY A 17 -6.78 16.28 15.21
C GLY A 17 -7.10 17.31 14.16
N TYR A 18 -6.10 17.65 13.36
CA TYR A 18 -6.25 18.51 12.19
C TYR A 18 -6.04 17.71 10.91
N LYS A 19 -6.73 18.12 9.84
CA LYS A 19 -6.58 17.57 8.50
C LYS A 19 -6.20 18.68 7.54
N GLU A 20 -5.10 18.48 6.82
CA GLU A 20 -4.58 19.37 5.78
C GLU A 20 -4.45 18.61 4.46
N ILE A 21 -4.56 19.28 3.33
CA ILE A 21 -4.38 18.69 2.00
C ILE A 21 -3.35 19.51 1.25
N PHE A 22 -2.34 18.84 0.70
CA PHE A 22 -1.25 19.47 -0.04
C PHE A 22 -1.15 18.88 -1.45
N GLU A 23 -0.72 19.71 -2.38
CA GLU A 23 -0.20 19.32 -3.67
C GLU A 23 1.31 19.24 -3.60
N VAL A 24 1.87 18.14 -4.11
CA VAL A 24 3.29 17.87 -4.21
C VAL A 24 3.63 17.59 -5.65
N ILE A 25 4.52 18.38 -6.25
CA ILE A 25 4.95 18.21 -7.62
C ILE A 25 6.19 17.31 -7.66
N THR A 26 6.10 16.20 -8.35
CA THR A 26 7.22 15.27 -8.56
C THR A 26 8.28 15.86 -9.49
N ASP A 27 9.46 15.24 -9.56
CA ASP A 27 10.56 15.70 -10.44
C ASP A 27 10.21 15.61 -11.92
N ASP A 28 9.33 14.69 -12.31
CA ASP A 28 8.78 14.58 -13.66
C ASP A 28 7.53 15.44 -13.90
N GLY A 29 7.18 16.32 -12.93
CA GLY A 29 6.15 17.35 -13.07
C GLY A 29 4.71 16.89 -12.78
N VAL A 30 4.51 15.74 -12.16
CA VAL A 30 3.18 15.20 -11.85
C VAL A 30 2.66 15.75 -10.52
N PRO A 31 1.42 16.30 -10.47
CA PRO A 31 0.83 16.82 -9.25
C PRO A 31 0.22 15.69 -8.41
N LEU A 32 0.85 15.34 -7.31
CA LEU A 32 0.33 14.41 -6.32
C LEU A 32 -0.44 15.14 -5.23
N ILE A 33 -1.46 14.47 -4.69
CA ILE A 33 -2.18 14.95 -3.51
C ILE A 33 -1.82 14.08 -2.31
N VAL A 34 -1.49 14.73 -1.21
CA VAL A 34 -1.25 14.10 0.09
C VAL A 34 -2.16 14.70 1.14
N THR A 35 -2.82 13.84 1.90
CA THR A 35 -3.61 14.24 3.06
C THR A 35 -2.77 14.07 4.31
N ARG A 36 -2.57 15.15 5.07
CA ARG A 36 -1.92 15.13 6.38
C ARG A 36 -2.98 15.11 7.47
N LYS A 37 -2.78 14.25 8.46
CA LYS A 37 -3.57 14.22 9.72
C LYS A 37 -2.61 14.30 10.89
N LEU A 38 -2.80 15.28 11.75
CA LEU A 38 -1.92 15.53 12.88
C LEU A 38 -2.73 15.69 14.19
N PRO A 39 -2.15 15.30 15.34
CA PRO A 39 -2.84 15.35 16.62
C PRO A 39 -3.15 16.78 17.06
N LEU A 40 -4.21 16.97 17.84
CA LEU A 40 -4.54 18.29 18.43
C LEU A 40 -3.42 18.82 19.33
N LEU A 41 -2.76 17.93 20.05
CA LEU A 41 -1.65 18.26 20.95
C LEU A 41 -0.48 17.34 20.59
N GLN A 42 0.58 17.92 20.04
CA GLN A 42 1.82 17.21 19.79
C GLN A 42 2.60 17.06 21.10
N LYS A 43 2.37 15.94 21.81
CA LYS A 43 3.02 15.68 23.10
C LYS A 43 4.44 15.12 22.98
N ARG A 44 4.79 14.58 21.81
CA ARG A 44 6.08 13.95 21.50
C ARG A 44 6.51 14.36 20.10
N ASN A 45 7.81 14.49 19.89
CA ASN A 45 8.37 14.71 18.55
C ASN A 45 8.59 13.35 17.86
N LEU A 46 7.49 12.65 17.56
CA LEU A 46 7.54 11.35 16.89
C LEU A 46 7.85 11.52 15.41
N THR A 47 8.58 10.57 14.87
CA THR A 47 8.92 10.51 13.44
C THR A 47 7.63 10.44 12.59
N PRO A 48 7.45 11.30 11.58
CA PRO A 48 6.24 11.29 10.74
C PRO A 48 6.09 10.00 9.95
N VAL A 49 4.84 9.66 9.62
CA VAL A 49 4.48 8.41 8.94
C VAL A 49 3.86 8.71 7.58
N LEU A 50 4.36 8.07 6.52
CA LEU A 50 3.76 8.08 5.18
C LEU A 50 3.07 6.74 4.90
N LEU A 51 1.78 6.78 4.56
CA LEU A 51 0.95 5.62 4.21
C LEU A 51 0.77 5.52 2.70
N ILE A 52 1.13 4.38 2.12
CA ILE A 52 1.04 4.06 0.68
C ILE A 52 -0.01 2.97 0.44
N HIS A 53 -1.03 3.28 -0.36
CA HIS A 53 -2.12 2.35 -0.70
C HIS A 53 -1.70 1.26 -1.71
N GLY A 54 -2.53 0.23 -1.85
CA GLY A 54 -2.34 -0.87 -2.80
C GLY A 54 -2.83 -0.55 -4.22
N LEU A 55 -2.75 -1.57 -5.09
CA LEU A 55 -3.18 -1.50 -6.49
C LEU A 55 -4.67 -1.15 -6.58
N GLY A 56 -4.99 -0.13 -7.38
CA GLY A 56 -6.38 0.29 -7.59
C GLY A 56 -7.09 0.70 -6.30
N GLN A 57 -6.36 1.24 -5.35
CA GLN A 57 -6.87 1.82 -4.12
C GLN A 57 -6.57 3.32 -4.07
N ASN A 58 -7.07 3.99 -3.03
CA ASN A 58 -6.81 5.38 -2.72
C ASN A 58 -6.72 5.59 -1.19
N ARG A 59 -6.64 6.85 -0.74
CA ARG A 59 -6.53 7.20 0.69
C ARG A 59 -7.57 6.54 1.59
N HIS A 60 -8.77 6.23 1.10
CA HIS A 60 -9.85 5.65 1.90
C HIS A 60 -9.54 4.24 2.42
N PHE A 61 -8.54 3.56 1.86
CA PHE A 61 -8.06 2.31 2.44
C PHE A 61 -7.48 2.52 3.86
N TRP A 62 -6.82 3.66 4.08
CA TRP A 62 -6.19 4.02 5.35
C TRP A 62 -7.07 4.89 6.25
N ASP A 63 -8.00 5.64 5.63
CA ASP A 63 -8.81 6.66 6.29
C ASP A 63 -10.27 6.57 5.84
N LEU A 64 -10.98 5.58 6.38
CA LEU A 64 -12.42 5.41 6.15
C LEU A 64 -13.17 5.58 7.47
N THR A 65 -14.26 6.34 7.42
CA THR A 65 -15.14 6.58 8.57
C THR A 65 -15.59 5.26 9.21
N GLY A 66 -15.45 5.15 10.53
CA GLY A 66 -15.79 3.96 11.30
C GLY A 66 -14.57 3.08 11.63
N ARG A 67 -13.53 3.08 10.78
CA ARG A 67 -12.28 2.33 11.04
C ARG A 67 -11.14 2.93 10.23
N SER A 68 -10.33 3.78 10.85
CA SER A 68 -9.22 4.49 10.23
C SER A 68 -7.91 4.17 10.93
N PHE A 69 -7.01 3.48 10.21
CA PHE A 69 -5.66 3.25 10.71
C PHE A 69 -4.87 4.55 10.84
N ALA A 70 -5.11 5.50 9.94
CA ALA A 70 -4.50 6.82 10.02
C ALA A 70 -4.92 7.56 11.31
N ASP A 71 -6.22 7.53 11.64
CA ASP A 71 -6.73 8.14 12.88
C ASP A 71 -6.18 7.46 14.12
N TYR A 72 -6.04 6.14 14.08
CA TYR A 72 -5.40 5.40 15.18
C TYR A 72 -3.98 5.92 15.43
N LEU A 73 -3.14 6.03 14.40
CA LEU A 73 -1.78 6.55 14.55
C LEU A 73 -1.76 8.00 15.06
N VAL A 74 -2.69 8.84 14.59
CA VAL A 74 -2.85 10.22 15.10
C VAL A 74 -3.18 10.22 16.59
N THR A 75 -4.04 9.32 17.07
CA THR A 75 -4.34 9.21 18.53
C THR A 75 -3.13 8.75 19.34
N GLN A 76 -2.18 8.06 18.72
CA GLN A 76 -0.90 7.70 19.34
C GLN A 76 0.14 8.83 19.30
N GLY A 77 -0.17 9.95 18.65
CA GLY A 77 0.67 11.16 18.59
C GLY A 77 1.48 11.32 17.31
N TYR A 78 1.30 10.46 16.31
CA TYR A 78 2.00 10.55 15.03
C TYR A 78 1.41 11.62 14.12
N ASP A 79 2.30 12.28 13.38
CA ASP A 79 1.96 13.10 12.22
C ASP A 79 1.87 12.16 11.00
N VAL A 80 0.67 11.99 10.44
CA VAL A 80 0.37 10.95 9.45
C VAL A 80 0.06 11.59 8.11
N PHE A 81 0.77 11.15 7.08
CA PHE A 81 0.58 11.53 5.70
C PHE A 81 0.02 10.35 4.90
N ILE A 82 -1.06 10.56 4.18
CA ILE A 82 -1.72 9.55 3.37
C ILE A 82 -1.54 9.94 1.91
N ALA A 83 -0.72 9.19 1.18
CA ALA A 83 -0.48 9.43 -0.24
C ALA A 83 -1.67 9.00 -1.09
N GLU A 84 -1.93 9.77 -2.15
CA GLU A 84 -2.62 9.31 -3.33
C GLU A 84 -1.63 9.35 -4.49
N LEU A 85 -1.16 8.18 -4.90
CA LEU A 85 -0.16 8.05 -5.95
C LEU A 85 -0.71 8.52 -7.30
N ARG A 86 0.16 8.77 -8.29
CA ARG A 86 -0.27 9.15 -9.64
C ARG A 86 -1.33 8.20 -10.19
N GLY A 87 -2.32 8.73 -10.87
CA GLY A 87 -3.42 7.98 -11.44
C GLY A 87 -4.51 7.55 -10.45
N HIS A 88 -4.41 7.90 -9.15
CA HIS A 88 -5.36 7.50 -8.11
C HIS A 88 -5.99 8.71 -7.41
N GLY A 89 -7.21 8.53 -6.92
CA GLY A 89 -7.94 9.42 -6.03
C GLY A 89 -7.90 10.90 -6.44
N LEU A 90 -7.55 11.75 -5.48
CA LEU A 90 -7.45 13.19 -5.70
C LEU A 90 -6.27 13.58 -6.60
N SER A 91 -5.17 12.81 -6.61
CA SER A 91 -4.05 13.07 -7.52
C SER A 91 -4.52 12.97 -8.97
N ARG A 92 -5.27 11.92 -9.32
CA ARG A 92 -5.88 11.78 -10.65
C ARG A 92 -6.90 12.89 -10.93
N ALA A 93 -7.74 13.23 -9.97
CA ALA A 93 -8.71 14.31 -10.12
C ALA A 93 -8.01 15.68 -10.32
N ASN A 94 -6.79 15.84 -9.79
CA ASN A 94 -5.95 17.03 -9.95
C ASN A 94 -5.04 16.96 -11.21
N GLY A 95 -5.23 15.98 -12.08
CA GLY A 95 -4.54 15.89 -13.36
C GLY A 95 -3.33 14.93 -13.40
N ALA A 96 -3.03 14.22 -12.32
CA ALA A 96 -1.99 13.21 -12.34
C ALA A 96 -2.35 12.05 -13.29
N PRO A 97 -1.50 11.72 -14.29
CA PRO A 97 -1.78 10.68 -15.26
C PRO A 97 -1.71 9.29 -14.63
N TYR A 98 -2.26 8.29 -15.32
CA TYR A 98 -2.00 6.90 -14.96
C TYR A 98 -0.50 6.58 -15.13
N PRO A 99 0.07 5.77 -14.21
CA PRO A 99 1.47 5.36 -14.31
C PRO A 99 1.73 4.53 -15.57
N LYS A 100 2.86 4.78 -16.19
CA LYS A 100 3.35 4.03 -17.34
C LYS A 100 4.24 2.85 -16.92
N SER A 101 4.73 2.87 -15.68
CA SER A 101 5.55 1.82 -15.10
C SER A 101 5.44 1.81 -13.58
N PHE A 102 5.89 0.72 -12.95
CA PHE A 102 6.02 0.62 -11.50
C PHE A 102 7.09 1.60 -10.96
N GLU A 103 8.14 1.82 -11.74
CA GLU A 103 9.27 2.69 -11.40
C GLU A 103 8.82 4.13 -11.16
N GLU A 104 7.79 4.61 -11.85
CA GLU A 104 7.30 5.97 -11.64
C GLU A 104 6.85 6.23 -10.19
N TYR A 105 6.35 5.20 -9.51
CA TYR A 105 6.06 5.29 -8.08
C TYR A 105 7.33 5.34 -7.22
N VAL A 106 8.33 4.53 -7.58
CA VAL A 106 9.57 4.35 -6.81
C VAL A 106 10.51 5.54 -7.01
N ASP A 107 10.66 6.00 -8.26
CA ASP A 107 11.68 6.98 -8.66
C ASP A 107 11.19 8.43 -8.55
N TYR A 108 9.85 8.66 -8.58
CA TYR A 108 9.29 10.01 -8.59
C TYR A 108 8.29 10.26 -7.46
N ASP A 109 7.25 9.41 -7.31
CA ASP A 109 6.16 9.70 -6.37
C ASP A 109 6.65 9.64 -4.92
N VAL A 110 7.24 8.53 -4.52
CA VAL A 110 7.68 8.33 -3.13
C VAL A 110 8.81 9.28 -2.74
N PRO A 111 9.86 9.51 -3.54
CA PRO A 111 10.88 10.50 -3.23
C PRO A 111 10.32 11.91 -3.04
N ALA A 112 9.43 12.37 -3.93
CA ALA A 112 8.82 13.69 -3.80
C ALA A 112 8.00 13.84 -2.51
N LEU A 113 7.26 12.79 -2.12
CA LEU A 113 6.47 12.76 -0.88
C LEU A 113 7.37 12.74 0.36
N ILE A 114 8.46 11.97 0.35
CA ILE A 114 9.42 11.92 1.46
C ILE A 114 10.08 13.29 1.64
N ASP A 115 10.58 13.91 0.56
CA ASP A 115 11.21 15.22 0.59
C ASP A 115 10.24 16.30 1.11
N PHE A 116 8.99 16.27 0.64
CA PHE A 116 7.94 17.15 1.13
C PHE A 116 7.71 16.99 2.64
N ILE A 117 7.56 15.75 3.12
CA ILE A 117 7.29 15.46 4.53
C ILE A 117 8.46 15.90 5.40
N CYS A 118 9.70 15.56 5.03
CA CYS A 118 10.90 15.98 5.74
C CYS A 118 10.97 17.50 5.85
N HIS A 119 10.73 18.21 4.75
CA HIS A 119 10.71 19.68 4.74
C HIS A 119 9.57 20.27 5.58
N ARG A 120 8.36 19.66 5.52
CA ARG A 120 7.16 20.19 6.19
C ARG A 120 7.16 19.98 7.69
N THR A 121 7.82 18.92 8.16
CA THR A 121 7.86 18.51 9.57
C THR A 121 9.19 18.80 10.26
N GLU A 122 10.18 19.30 9.51
CA GLU A 122 11.55 19.53 9.97
C GLU A 122 12.24 18.24 10.50
N HIS A 123 11.75 17.06 10.08
CA HIS A 123 12.38 15.78 10.37
C HIS A 123 13.28 15.36 9.21
N ASN A 124 14.44 14.78 9.53
CA ASN A 124 15.37 14.25 8.52
C ASN A 124 14.99 12.84 8.05
N LYS A 125 14.08 12.18 8.76
CA LYS A 125 13.63 10.81 8.48
C LYS A 125 12.15 10.67 8.71
N ILE A 126 11.55 9.70 7.98
CA ILE A 126 10.15 9.31 8.14
C ILE A 126 10.03 7.79 8.28
N TYR A 127 8.87 7.31 8.70
CA TYR A 127 8.44 5.93 8.51
C TYR A 127 7.62 5.80 7.24
N LEU A 128 7.86 4.74 6.48
CA LEU A 128 7.10 4.39 5.29
C LEU A 128 6.28 3.13 5.56
N ILE A 129 4.97 3.17 5.36
CA ILE A 129 4.06 2.02 5.55
C ILE A 129 3.28 1.79 4.28
N GLY A 130 3.41 0.60 3.70
CA GLY A 130 2.72 0.24 2.46
C GLY A 130 1.93 -1.06 2.58
N HIS A 131 0.74 -1.08 1.95
CA HIS A 131 -0.09 -2.26 1.85
C HIS A 131 -0.09 -2.80 0.42
N SER A 132 0.02 -4.12 0.24
CA SER A 132 -0.07 -4.76 -1.07
C SER A 132 0.97 -4.18 -2.06
N LEU A 133 0.55 -3.62 -3.21
CA LEU A 133 1.44 -2.89 -4.11
C LEU A 133 2.26 -1.81 -3.37
N GLY A 134 1.67 -1.11 -2.40
CA GLY A 134 2.38 -0.14 -1.56
C GLY A 134 3.53 -0.78 -0.77
N GLY A 135 3.37 -2.03 -0.33
CA GLY A 135 4.45 -2.81 0.28
C GLY A 135 5.59 -3.15 -0.69
N ALA A 136 5.27 -3.46 -1.95
CA ALA A 136 6.28 -3.65 -3.00
C ALA A 136 6.99 -2.32 -3.34
N ILE A 137 6.26 -1.20 -3.34
CA ILE A 137 6.83 0.14 -3.50
C ILE A 137 7.80 0.45 -2.36
N CYS A 138 7.48 0.06 -1.12
CA CYS A 138 8.41 0.21 0.00
C CYS A 138 9.74 -0.52 -0.25
N TYR A 139 9.74 -1.72 -0.83
CA TYR A 139 10.99 -2.42 -1.17
C TYR A 139 11.79 -1.66 -2.22
N GLY A 140 11.13 -1.20 -3.30
CA GLY A 140 11.79 -0.45 -4.36
C GLY A 140 12.38 0.86 -3.85
N ALA A 141 11.56 1.70 -3.20
CA ALA A 141 11.96 3.02 -2.73
C ALA A 141 13.00 2.97 -1.60
N SER A 142 12.93 1.97 -0.71
CA SER A 142 13.85 1.90 0.42
C SER A 142 15.30 1.66 0.02
N SER A 143 15.58 1.09 -1.15
CA SER A 143 16.97 0.92 -1.62
C SER A 143 17.67 2.27 -1.87
N GLU A 144 16.92 3.24 -2.38
CA GLU A 144 17.44 4.57 -2.75
C GLU A 144 17.31 5.60 -1.61
N MET A 145 16.22 5.51 -0.82
CA MET A 145 15.84 6.52 0.17
C MET A 145 16.28 6.19 1.61
N GLN A 146 17.19 5.25 1.83
CA GLN A 146 17.59 4.76 3.17
C GLN A 146 17.97 5.87 4.15
N ARG A 147 18.60 6.94 3.65
CA ARG A 147 19.04 8.06 4.51
C ARG A 147 17.89 8.84 5.11
N GLN A 148 16.74 8.87 4.43
CA GLN A 148 15.52 9.58 4.83
C GLN A 148 14.48 8.64 5.46
N LEU A 149 14.78 7.35 5.58
CA LEU A 149 13.91 6.39 6.24
C LEU A 149 14.46 6.02 7.63
N LYS A 150 13.61 6.11 8.64
CA LYS A 150 13.86 5.57 9.98
C LYS A 150 13.53 4.08 10.03
N GLY A 151 12.55 3.67 9.25
CA GLY A 151 12.12 2.29 9.06
C GLY A 151 10.98 2.21 8.06
N PHE A 152 10.63 0.99 7.64
CA PHE A 152 9.42 0.79 6.85
C PHE A 152 8.65 -0.47 7.26
N VAL A 153 7.34 -0.44 7.02
CA VAL A 153 6.42 -1.56 7.26
C VAL A 153 5.81 -1.99 5.93
N SER A 154 5.99 -3.26 5.59
CA SER A 154 5.37 -3.86 4.41
C SER A 154 4.26 -4.81 4.85
N ILE A 155 3.01 -4.45 4.56
CA ILE A 155 1.82 -5.20 4.93
C ILE A 155 1.31 -5.92 3.69
N CYS A 156 1.36 -7.26 3.69
CA CYS A 156 0.99 -8.08 2.53
C CYS A 156 1.64 -7.60 1.23
N GLY A 157 2.88 -7.09 1.31
CA GLY A 157 3.63 -6.58 0.15
C GLY A 157 4.22 -7.74 -0.66
N PRO A 158 3.85 -7.89 -1.95
CA PRO A 158 4.37 -8.98 -2.77
C PRO A 158 5.85 -8.77 -3.11
N PHE A 159 6.66 -9.81 -2.89
CA PHE A 159 8.04 -9.87 -3.37
C PHE A 159 8.20 -10.95 -4.44
N ASN A 160 7.83 -12.18 -4.12
CA ASN A 160 7.70 -13.26 -5.11
C ASN A 160 6.21 -13.43 -5.46
N PHE A 161 5.62 -12.44 -6.13
CA PHE A 161 4.19 -12.43 -6.43
C PHE A 161 3.78 -13.68 -7.21
N GLY A 162 2.65 -14.26 -6.83
CA GLY A 162 2.17 -15.53 -7.41
C GLY A 162 2.70 -16.80 -6.73
N LYS A 163 3.78 -16.73 -5.92
CA LYS A 163 4.22 -17.85 -5.10
C LYS A 163 3.18 -18.15 -4.01
N GLY A 164 2.87 -19.41 -3.78
CA GLY A 164 1.81 -19.82 -2.85
C GLY A 164 0.39 -19.72 -3.43
N THR A 165 0.18 -19.13 -4.62
CA THR A 165 -1.14 -19.04 -5.26
C THR A 165 -1.35 -20.15 -6.27
N ARG A 166 -2.57 -20.76 -6.24
CA ARG A 166 -2.95 -21.81 -7.22
C ARG A 166 -3.57 -21.23 -8.49
N VAL A 167 -4.04 -20.00 -8.47
CA VAL A 167 -4.82 -19.38 -9.55
C VAL A 167 -4.05 -18.22 -10.20
N ILE A 168 -3.47 -17.33 -9.42
CA ILE A 168 -2.81 -16.10 -9.94
C ILE A 168 -1.67 -16.46 -10.88
N ARG A 169 -0.79 -17.36 -10.50
CA ARG A 169 0.39 -17.71 -11.30
C ARG A 169 0.03 -18.33 -12.65
N PRO A 170 -0.85 -19.35 -12.75
CA PRO A 170 -1.26 -19.88 -14.06
C PRO A 170 -1.94 -18.85 -14.95
N LEU A 171 -2.82 -18.00 -14.39
CA LEU A 171 -3.48 -16.92 -15.14
C LEU A 171 -2.46 -15.87 -15.62
N ALA A 172 -1.50 -15.51 -14.79
CA ALA A 172 -0.42 -14.60 -15.17
C ALA A 172 0.46 -15.18 -16.28
N GLN A 173 0.76 -16.48 -16.25
CA GLN A 173 1.50 -17.16 -17.30
C GLN A 173 0.73 -17.16 -18.62
N ALA A 174 -0.57 -17.46 -18.59
CA ALA A 174 -1.43 -17.41 -19.77
C ALA A 174 -1.51 -16.00 -20.35
N TYR A 175 -1.70 -14.97 -19.48
CA TYR A 175 -1.71 -13.56 -19.87
C TYR A 175 -0.40 -13.14 -20.53
N THR A 176 0.75 -13.42 -19.91
CA THR A 176 2.07 -13.02 -20.43
C THR A 176 2.41 -13.75 -21.72
N TRP A 177 2.02 -15.02 -21.85
CA TRP A 177 2.17 -15.77 -23.10
C TRP A 177 1.34 -15.15 -24.23
N MET A 178 0.07 -14.87 -23.99
CA MET A 178 -0.83 -14.26 -24.96
C MET A 178 -0.32 -12.86 -25.39
N HIS A 179 0.07 -12.05 -24.41
CA HIS A 179 0.59 -10.69 -24.63
C HIS A 179 1.88 -10.68 -25.50
N ARG A 180 2.80 -11.64 -25.27
CA ARG A 180 4.04 -11.78 -26.03
C ARG A 180 3.83 -12.35 -27.44
N LYS A 181 2.90 -13.31 -27.61
CA LYS A 181 2.70 -14.00 -28.88
C LYS A 181 1.76 -13.30 -29.85
N LEU A 182 0.71 -12.66 -29.32
CA LEU A 182 -0.34 -12.08 -30.13
C LEU A 182 -0.23 -10.55 -30.29
N HIS A 183 0.78 -9.92 -29.67
CA HIS A 183 1.02 -8.47 -29.72
C HIS A 183 -0.24 -7.64 -29.44
N VAL A 184 -1.09 -8.14 -28.53
CA VAL A 184 -2.41 -7.57 -28.22
C VAL A 184 -2.37 -6.26 -27.38
N HIS A 185 -1.23 -5.58 -27.33
CA HIS A 185 -1.08 -4.32 -26.58
C HIS A 185 -2.15 -3.29 -26.90
N ALA A 186 -2.52 -3.18 -28.18
CA ALA A 186 -3.52 -2.23 -28.64
C ALA A 186 -4.96 -2.56 -28.24
N LEU A 187 -5.23 -3.79 -27.77
CA LEU A 187 -6.56 -4.25 -27.37
C LEU A 187 -6.86 -4.00 -25.88
N PHE A 188 -5.85 -3.69 -25.08
CA PHE A 188 -6.05 -3.43 -23.65
C PHE A 188 -6.29 -1.94 -23.38
N PRO A 189 -7.22 -1.59 -22.48
CA PRO A 189 -7.43 -0.21 -22.08
C PRO A 189 -6.19 0.35 -21.37
N GLN A 190 -6.01 1.68 -21.38
CA GLN A 190 -4.91 2.34 -20.67
C GLN A 190 -4.98 2.14 -19.15
N HIS A 191 -6.15 1.84 -18.63
CA HIS A 191 -6.40 1.65 -17.19
C HIS A 191 -7.35 0.48 -16.94
N LEU A 192 -7.21 -0.13 -15.78
CA LEU A 192 -8.11 -1.13 -15.23
C LEU A 192 -9.07 -0.46 -14.25
N SER A 193 -10.37 -0.62 -14.46
CA SER A 193 -11.43 -0.03 -13.63
C SER A 193 -11.73 -0.93 -12.43
N ILE A 194 -10.87 -0.88 -11.39
CA ILE A 194 -11.08 -1.64 -10.15
C ILE A 194 -12.25 -1.06 -9.34
N ASP A 195 -12.56 0.23 -9.49
CA ASP A 195 -13.77 0.87 -8.98
C ASP A 195 -15.06 0.16 -9.44
N VAL A 196 -15.13 -0.23 -10.71
CA VAL A 196 -16.25 -1.02 -11.26
C VAL A 196 -16.29 -2.41 -10.64
N VAL A 197 -15.13 -3.06 -10.49
CA VAL A 197 -15.03 -4.36 -9.80
C VAL A 197 -15.52 -4.24 -8.35
N GLY A 198 -15.12 -3.18 -7.63
CA GLY A 198 -15.62 -2.90 -6.29
C GLY A 198 -17.14 -2.76 -6.22
N ALA A 199 -17.74 -2.00 -7.15
CA ALA A 199 -19.18 -1.82 -7.21
C ALA A 199 -19.94 -3.13 -7.54
N LEU A 200 -19.40 -3.96 -8.45
CA LEU A 200 -19.97 -5.27 -8.75
C LEU A 200 -19.84 -6.24 -7.57
N THR A 201 -18.68 -6.25 -6.93
CA THR A 201 -18.41 -7.04 -5.71
C THR A 201 -19.39 -6.64 -4.60
N ASN A 202 -19.63 -5.34 -4.41
CA ASN A 202 -20.61 -4.87 -3.42
C ASN A 202 -22.03 -5.40 -3.69
N ARG A 203 -22.46 -5.48 -4.94
CA ARG A 203 -23.76 -6.08 -5.30
C ARG A 203 -23.83 -7.57 -5.01
N ALA A 204 -22.70 -8.25 -5.09
CA ALA A 204 -22.57 -9.70 -4.85
C ALA A 204 -22.23 -10.04 -3.39
N LEU A 205 -22.13 -9.07 -2.47
CA LEU A 205 -21.73 -9.29 -1.08
C LEU A 205 -22.53 -10.36 -0.36
N PRO A 206 -23.87 -10.47 -0.49
CA PRO A 206 -24.63 -11.53 0.19
C PRO A 206 -24.18 -12.95 -0.22
N PHE A 207 -23.63 -13.09 -1.42
CA PHE A 207 -23.07 -14.33 -1.91
C PHE A 207 -21.58 -14.48 -1.50
N LEU A 208 -20.78 -13.43 -1.65
CA LEU A 208 -19.32 -13.47 -1.47
C LEU A 208 -18.92 -13.49 -0.01
N ASP A 209 -19.63 -12.77 0.85
CA ASP A 209 -19.32 -12.68 2.29
C ASP A 209 -19.92 -13.86 3.07
N ASN A 210 -19.67 -15.06 2.57
CA ASN A 210 -20.15 -16.32 3.12
C ASN A 210 -19.03 -17.38 3.08
N GLU A 211 -18.84 -18.08 4.18
CA GLU A 211 -17.81 -19.12 4.32
C GLU A 211 -17.86 -20.19 3.23
N LYS A 212 -19.06 -20.58 2.76
CA LYS A 212 -19.22 -21.56 1.69
C LYS A 212 -18.66 -21.06 0.35
N ASN A 213 -18.68 -19.73 0.16
CA ASN A 213 -18.29 -19.05 -1.07
C ASN A 213 -16.91 -18.36 -0.97
N ARG A 214 -16.19 -18.58 0.11
CA ARG A 214 -14.88 -17.96 0.40
C ARG A 214 -13.87 -18.00 -0.75
N TRP A 215 -14.01 -18.96 -1.66
CA TRP A 215 -13.13 -19.07 -2.82
C TRP A 215 -13.31 -17.95 -3.85
N PHE A 216 -14.48 -17.32 -3.86
CA PHE A 216 -14.81 -16.20 -4.75
C PHE A 216 -14.51 -14.83 -4.13
N ALA A 217 -14.13 -14.77 -2.84
CA ALA A 217 -13.74 -13.55 -2.13
C ALA A 217 -12.24 -13.60 -1.75
N PRO A 218 -11.30 -13.39 -2.69
CA PRO A 218 -9.87 -13.53 -2.40
C PRO A 218 -9.29 -12.41 -1.54
N LEU A 219 -9.99 -11.27 -1.45
CA LEU A 219 -9.47 -10.05 -0.82
C LEU A 219 -9.69 -9.98 0.69
N TRP A 220 -10.64 -10.74 1.23
CA TRP A 220 -10.89 -10.80 2.68
C TRP A 220 -11.39 -12.19 3.10
N VAL A 221 -11.32 -12.48 4.38
CA VAL A 221 -11.99 -13.65 4.96
C VAL A 221 -13.47 -13.28 5.19
N PRO A 222 -14.44 -14.08 4.75
CA PRO A 222 -15.84 -13.78 4.96
C PRO A 222 -16.18 -13.51 6.44
N GLN A 223 -17.02 -12.50 6.67
CA GLN A 223 -17.51 -12.06 7.99
C GLN A 223 -16.45 -11.45 8.93
N THR A 224 -15.23 -11.18 8.44
CA THR A 224 -14.21 -10.46 9.23
C THR A 224 -14.32 -8.94 9.12
N ILE A 225 -15.09 -8.45 8.16
CA ILE A 225 -15.41 -7.03 7.98
C ILE A 225 -16.92 -6.87 8.05
N ASP A 226 -17.40 -5.98 8.91
CA ASP A 226 -18.85 -5.70 8.98
C ASP A 226 -19.37 -5.13 7.67
N GLN A 227 -20.57 -5.55 7.25
CA GLN A 227 -21.11 -5.24 5.92
C GLN A 227 -21.23 -3.73 5.63
N PRO A 228 -21.70 -2.86 6.55
CA PRO A 228 -21.74 -1.42 6.27
C PRO A 228 -20.36 -0.82 5.99
N PHE A 229 -19.33 -1.26 6.72
CA PHE A 229 -17.97 -0.83 6.49
C PHE A 229 -17.41 -1.40 5.18
N LEU A 230 -17.59 -2.70 4.93
CA LEU A 230 -17.16 -3.36 3.70
C LEU A 230 -17.77 -2.73 2.46
N THR A 231 -19.09 -2.40 2.49
CA THR A 231 -19.76 -1.66 1.43
C THR A 231 -19.08 -0.32 1.15
N ASN A 232 -18.83 0.47 2.20
CA ASN A 232 -18.13 1.74 2.06
C ASN A 232 -16.70 1.57 1.53
N LEU A 233 -15.98 0.56 1.99
CA LEU A 233 -14.62 0.25 1.54
C LEU A 233 -14.60 -0.07 0.04
N LEU A 234 -15.48 -0.95 -0.43
CA LEU A 234 -15.57 -1.35 -1.84
C LEU A 234 -15.98 -0.20 -2.76
N LEU A 235 -16.82 0.73 -2.28
CA LEU A 235 -17.31 1.84 -3.09
C LEU A 235 -16.41 3.08 -3.06
N LYS A 236 -15.62 3.29 -1.99
CA LYS A 236 -14.83 4.50 -1.82
C LYS A 236 -13.32 4.28 -1.96
N ALA A 237 -12.82 3.14 -1.48
CA ALA A 237 -11.39 2.88 -1.47
C ALA A 237 -10.89 2.25 -2.78
N PHE A 238 -11.77 1.64 -3.58
CA PHE A 238 -11.41 1.07 -4.87
C PHE A 238 -11.41 2.18 -5.93
N ASP A 239 -10.38 2.17 -6.77
CA ASP A 239 -10.12 3.17 -7.80
C ASP A 239 -9.61 2.51 -9.09
N ARG A 240 -9.35 3.30 -10.09
CA ARG A 240 -8.72 2.85 -11.33
C ARG A 240 -7.22 2.74 -11.14
N THR A 241 -6.57 1.91 -11.95
CA THR A 241 -5.11 1.80 -11.93
C THR A 241 -4.56 1.72 -13.36
N GLY A 242 -3.30 2.13 -13.55
CA GLY A 242 -2.64 2.02 -14.85
C GLY A 242 -2.45 0.57 -15.28
N MET A 243 -2.85 0.24 -16.52
CA MET A 243 -2.68 -1.10 -17.08
C MET A 243 -1.21 -1.55 -17.12
N PRO A 244 -0.22 -0.68 -17.38
CA PRO A 244 1.18 -1.08 -17.36
C PRO A 244 1.64 -1.62 -16.00
N VAL A 245 1.21 -1.01 -14.89
CA VAL A 245 1.54 -1.49 -13.53
C VAL A 245 0.90 -2.86 -13.28
N PHE A 246 -0.37 -3.02 -13.63
CA PHE A 246 -1.05 -4.32 -13.51
C PHE A 246 -0.33 -5.41 -14.34
N SER A 247 0.09 -5.09 -15.58
CA SER A 247 0.85 -6.00 -16.43
C SER A 247 2.22 -6.35 -15.83
N THR A 248 2.88 -5.41 -15.17
CA THR A 248 4.15 -5.65 -14.46
C THR A 248 3.94 -6.65 -13.31
N LEU A 249 2.89 -6.48 -12.50
CA LEU A 249 2.55 -7.45 -11.45
C LEU A 249 2.26 -8.85 -12.00
N LEU A 250 1.55 -8.96 -13.11
CA LEU A 250 1.34 -10.25 -13.78
C LEU A 250 2.67 -10.83 -14.31
N GLY A 251 3.58 -9.98 -14.79
CA GLY A 251 4.93 -10.38 -15.15
C GLY A 251 5.68 -11.01 -13.97
N TRP A 252 5.65 -10.35 -12.80
CA TRP A 252 6.25 -10.90 -11.57
C TRP A 252 5.62 -12.24 -11.17
N ALA A 253 4.29 -12.34 -11.22
CA ALA A 253 3.59 -13.58 -10.89
C ALA A 253 3.94 -14.73 -11.85
N SER A 254 4.05 -14.43 -13.14
CA SER A 254 4.40 -15.40 -14.18
C SER A 254 5.82 -15.95 -14.02
N GLU A 255 6.77 -15.06 -13.76
CA GLU A 255 8.20 -15.38 -13.75
C GLU A 255 8.74 -15.71 -12.36
N GLY A 256 8.02 -15.28 -11.30
CA GLY A 256 8.47 -15.42 -9.91
C GLY A 256 9.66 -14.51 -9.58
N ARG A 257 9.82 -13.39 -10.30
CA ARG A 257 10.92 -12.43 -10.14
C ARG A 257 10.38 -11.01 -9.94
N PHE A 258 11.01 -10.26 -9.05
CA PHE A 258 10.68 -8.87 -8.79
C PHE A 258 11.63 -7.96 -9.59
N LEU A 259 11.21 -7.59 -10.79
CA LEU A 259 11.98 -6.80 -11.76
C LEU A 259 11.25 -5.51 -12.10
N SER A 260 12.00 -4.50 -12.54
CA SER A 260 11.44 -3.29 -13.15
C SER A 260 10.62 -3.63 -14.40
N THR A 261 9.71 -2.73 -14.78
CA THR A 261 8.86 -2.88 -15.98
C THR A 261 9.67 -3.10 -17.25
N ASN A 262 10.77 -2.36 -17.39
CA ASN A 262 11.73 -2.49 -18.50
C ASN A 262 12.77 -3.60 -18.27
N ARG A 263 12.73 -4.29 -17.14
CA ARG A 263 13.61 -5.41 -16.74
C ARG A 263 15.09 -5.05 -16.58
N GLN A 264 15.42 -3.76 -16.52
CA GLN A 264 16.81 -3.30 -16.37
C GLN A 264 17.23 -3.24 -14.90
N HIS A 265 16.28 -3.12 -13.98
CA HIS A 265 16.54 -3.11 -12.53
C HIS A 265 16.00 -4.39 -11.88
N ASP A 266 16.85 -5.02 -11.07
CA ASP A 266 16.53 -6.24 -10.31
C ASP A 266 16.33 -5.89 -8.82
N TYR A 267 15.07 -5.70 -8.42
CA TYR A 267 14.74 -5.39 -7.03
C TYR A 267 15.09 -6.53 -6.06
N GLU A 268 15.20 -7.78 -6.55
CA GLU A 268 15.66 -8.89 -5.70
C GLU A 268 17.15 -8.76 -5.32
N GLN A 269 17.92 -8.03 -6.11
CA GLN A 269 19.30 -7.71 -5.78
C GLN A 269 19.39 -6.45 -4.93
N SER A 270 18.63 -5.41 -5.25
CA SER A 270 18.65 -4.14 -4.51
C SER A 270 18.21 -4.31 -3.06
N ILE A 271 17.23 -5.20 -2.79
CA ILE A 271 16.75 -5.44 -1.42
C ILE A 271 17.86 -5.89 -0.48
N ARG A 272 18.90 -6.56 -0.98
CA ARG A 272 20.06 -6.99 -0.20
C ARG A 272 20.91 -5.84 0.34
N GLN A 273 20.78 -4.65 -0.27
CA GLN A 273 21.49 -3.43 0.13
C GLN A 273 20.69 -2.60 1.14
N ILE A 274 19.44 -2.94 1.39
CA ILE A 274 18.59 -2.22 2.35
C ILE A 274 19.02 -2.59 3.76
N THR A 275 19.53 -1.61 4.50
CA THR A 275 19.92 -1.73 5.92
C THR A 275 18.90 -1.08 6.86
N THR A 276 17.93 -0.35 6.31
CA THR A 276 16.84 0.30 7.05
C THR A 276 16.02 -0.73 7.82
N PRO A 277 15.65 -0.48 9.09
CA PRO A 277 14.75 -1.33 9.87
C PRO A 277 13.46 -1.65 9.15
N VAL A 278 12.99 -2.89 9.23
CA VAL A 278 11.79 -3.33 8.53
C VAL A 278 10.91 -4.27 9.35
N LEU A 279 9.59 -4.04 9.26
CA LEU A 279 8.55 -4.94 9.73
C LEU A 279 7.75 -5.50 8.54
N PHE A 280 7.72 -6.83 8.42
CA PHE A 280 6.86 -7.53 7.49
C PHE A 280 5.62 -8.04 8.20
N LEU A 281 4.43 -7.74 7.64
CA LEU A 281 3.17 -8.31 8.12
C LEU A 281 2.53 -9.13 7.02
N SER A 282 2.07 -10.32 7.36
CA SER A 282 1.34 -11.22 6.47
C SER A 282 0.08 -11.77 7.14
N ALA A 283 -0.85 -12.26 6.33
CA ALA A 283 -2.11 -12.83 6.76
C ALA A 283 -2.23 -14.29 6.29
N ASP A 284 -2.63 -15.18 7.19
CA ASP A 284 -2.64 -16.64 6.97
C ASP A 284 -3.66 -17.10 5.90
N LYS A 285 -4.68 -16.28 5.62
CA LYS A 285 -5.69 -16.56 4.59
C LYS A 285 -5.63 -15.58 3.42
N ASP A 286 -4.53 -14.85 3.30
CA ASP A 286 -4.31 -14.01 2.12
C ASP A 286 -4.15 -14.88 0.87
N ARG A 287 -5.06 -14.72 -0.09
CA ARG A 287 -5.07 -15.47 -1.36
C ARG A 287 -4.51 -14.67 -2.52
N VAL A 288 -4.23 -13.39 -2.29
CA VAL A 288 -3.62 -12.49 -3.26
C VAL A 288 -2.11 -12.46 -3.07
N VAL A 289 -1.67 -12.25 -1.81
CA VAL A 289 -0.25 -12.21 -1.42
C VAL A 289 -0.05 -13.12 -0.19
N PRO A 290 -0.08 -14.43 -0.37
CA PRO A 290 0.12 -15.36 0.75
C PRO A 290 1.51 -15.18 1.37
N PRO A 291 1.72 -15.63 2.62
CA PRO A 291 3.00 -15.48 3.33
C PRO A 291 4.21 -15.93 2.52
N GLU A 292 4.06 -16.97 1.68
CA GLU A 292 5.14 -17.47 0.81
C GLU A 292 5.60 -16.44 -0.24
N SER A 293 4.72 -15.50 -0.62
CA SER A 293 5.07 -14.39 -1.52
C SER A 293 5.96 -13.34 -0.85
N ILE A 294 5.95 -13.26 0.48
CA ILE A 294 6.69 -12.28 1.28
C ILE A 294 8.02 -12.87 1.78
N ALA A 295 8.06 -14.16 2.08
CA ALA A 295 9.20 -14.86 2.67
C ALA A 295 10.53 -14.54 2.00
N GLY A 296 10.54 -14.45 0.66
CA GLY A 296 11.75 -14.14 -0.08
C GLY A 296 12.31 -12.72 0.19
N ALA A 297 11.46 -11.75 0.53
CA ALA A 297 11.92 -10.43 0.95
C ALA A 297 12.60 -10.50 2.32
N TYR A 298 11.95 -11.16 3.29
CA TYR A 298 12.50 -11.34 4.64
C TYR A 298 13.85 -12.05 4.63
N ASP A 299 13.99 -13.10 3.80
CA ASP A 299 15.23 -13.88 3.71
C ASP A 299 16.38 -13.12 3.07
N LYS A 300 16.06 -12.25 2.07
CA LYS A 300 17.05 -11.58 1.22
C LYS A 300 17.46 -10.19 1.68
N ILE A 301 16.61 -9.50 2.45
CA ILE A 301 16.88 -8.12 2.87
C ILE A 301 18.15 -8.00 3.70
N GLY A 302 18.95 -6.97 3.41
CA GLY A 302 20.22 -6.73 4.10
C GLY A 302 20.10 -6.18 5.52
N SER A 303 18.91 -5.73 5.92
CA SER A 303 18.67 -5.20 7.26
C SER A 303 18.86 -6.28 8.34
N VAL A 304 19.62 -5.95 9.37
CA VAL A 304 19.77 -6.79 10.58
C VAL A 304 18.59 -6.61 11.52
N ASP A 305 17.95 -5.44 11.51
CA ASP A 305 16.71 -5.15 12.23
C ASP A 305 15.50 -5.45 11.33
N ARG A 306 15.21 -6.73 11.18
CA ARG A 306 14.07 -7.22 10.41
C ARG A 306 13.18 -8.10 11.27
N GLN A 307 11.89 -7.84 11.25
CA GLN A 307 10.87 -8.60 11.97
C GLN A 307 9.79 -9.05 10.99
N TRP A 308 9.21 -10.22 11.25
CA TRP A 308 8.06 -10.73 10.50
C TRP A 308 7.01 -11.28 11.46
N ARG A 309 5.80 -10.76 11.35
CA ARG A 309 4.62 -11.25 12.05
C ARG A 309 3.59 -11.74 11.03
N GLU A 310 3.22 -13.01 11.12
CA GLU A 310 2.08 -13.58 10.39
C GLU A 310 0.89 -13.60 11.32
N PHE A 311 -0.22 -12.99 10.88
CA PHE A 311 -1.48 -12.95 11.61
C PHE A 311 -2.40 -14.06 11.16
N GLY A 312 -3.23 -14.58 12.10
CA GLY A 312 -4.24 -15.61 11.83
C GLY A 312 -3.89 -17.00 12.31
N LYS A 313 -2.71 -17.20 12.88
CA LYS A 313 -2.34 -18.44 13.55
C LYS A 313 -3.15 -18.62 14.85
N PRO A 314 -3.09 -19.81 15.49
CA PRO A 314 -3.83 -20.06 16.72
C PRO A 314 -3.71 -18.97 17.79
N GLU A 315 -2.57 -18.28 17.84
CA GLU A 315 -2.29 -17.23 18.82
C GLU A 315 -3.21 -16.01 18.67
N ASP A 316 -3.70 -15.72 17.46
CA ASP A 316 -4.58 -14.56 17.22
C ASP A 316 -6.06 -14.92 17.36
N HIS A 317 -6.42 -16.21 17.46
CA HIS A 317 -7.79 -16.74 17.56
C HIS A 317 -8.72 -16.31 16.41
N ARG A 318 -8.17 -15.77 15.31
CA ARG A 318 -8.86 -15.26 14.13
C ARG A 318 -8.02 -15.46 12.88
N HIS A 319 -8.67 -15.59 11.74
CA HIS A 319 -8.02 -15.59 10.44
C HIS A 319 -8.04 -14.20 9.85
N PHE A 320 -6.99 -13.88 9.10
CA PHE A 320 -6.88 -12.62 8.36
C PHE A 320 -6.62 -12.88 6.88
N GLY A 321 -7.19 -12.06 6.02
CA GLY A 321 -6.96 -12.02 4.58
C GLY A 321 -6.26 -10.74 4.14
N HIS A 322 -6.27 -10.49 2.84
CA HIS A 322 -5.50 -9.41 2.23
C HIS A 322 -5.88 -8.01 2.71
N MET A 323 -7.19 -7.69 2.80
CA MET A 323 -7.64 -6.36 3.24
C MET A 323 -7.97 -6.31 4.74
N ASP A 324 -8.51 -7.38 5.27
CA ASP A 324 -9.00 -7.41 6.65
C ASP A 324 -7.87 -7.42 7.69
N ILE A 325 -6.62 -7.68 7.29
CA ILE A 325 -5.45 -7.41 8.14
C ILE A 325 -5.36 -5.94 8.58
N ILE A 326 -5.89 -5.00 7.79
CA ILE A 326 -5.95 -3.56 8.16
C ILE A 326 -7.38 -3.11 8.41
N CYS A 327 -8.31 -3.54 7.56
CA CYS A 327 -9.70 -3.07 7.55
C CYS A 327 -10.67 -3.98 8.32
N GLY A 328 -10.21 -5.12 8.86
CA GLY A 328 -11.00 -6.07 9.63
C GLY A 328 -11.45 -5.55 10.98
N GLN A 329 -12.53 -6.14 11.54
CA GLN A 329 -13.05 -5.78 12.86
C GLN A 329 -12.01 -5.97 13.98
N ASP A 330 -11.17 -7.00 13.85
CA ASP A 330 -10.16 -7.33 14.86
C ASP A 330 -8.82 -6.61 14.62
N ALA A 331 -8.63 -5.94 13.46
CA ALA A 331 -7.37 -5.27 13.12
C ALA A 331 -6.97 -4.17 14.12
N PRO A 332 -7.90 -3.32 14.63
CA PRO A 332 -7.58 -2.30 15.63
C PRO A 332 -7.00 -2.84 16.94
N GLU A 333 -7.39 -4.05 17.33
CA GLU A 333 -6.93 -4.67 18.57
C GLU A 333 -5.71 -5.59 18.39
N LYS A 334 -5.60 -6.24 17.24
CA LYS A 334 -4.57 -7.27 16.99
C LYS A 334 -3.40 -6.78 16.16
N VAL A 335 -3.67 -6.05 15.08
CA VAL A 335 -2.66 -5.70 14.07
C VAL A 335 -2.09 -4.32 14.30
N TRP A 336 -2.94 -3.31 14.48
CA TRP A 336 -2.51 -1.92 14.59
C TRP A 336 -1.55 -1.67 15.76
N PRO A 337 -1.75 -2.28 16.96
CA PRO A 337 -0.80 -2.14 18.05
C PRO A 337 0.59 -2.67 17.71
N VAL A 338 0.70 -3.75 16.93
CA VAL A 338 2.02 -4.29 16.53
C VAL A 338 2.80 -3.29 15.69
N VAL A 339 2.12 -2.60 14.75
CA VAL A 339 2.76 -1.52 13.99
C VAL A 339 3.14 -0.35 14.89
N ARG A 340 2.21 0.12 15.74
CA ARG A 340 2.48 1.23 16.69
C ARG A 340 3.68 0.93 17.58
N ASP A 341 3.72 -0.24 18.20
CA ASP A 341 4.77 -0.60 19.15
C ASP A 341 6.12 -0.70 18.45
N TRP A 342 6.15 -1.27 17.23
CA TRP A 342 7.35 -1.30 16.41
C TRP A 342 7.87 0.10 16.05
N LEU A 343 7.00 1.06 15.77
CA LEU A 343 7.37 2.46 15.53
C LEU A 343 7.89 3.12 16.80
N LEU A 344 7.18 2.94 17.94
CA LEU A 344 7.54 3.55 19.23
C LEU A 344 8.89 3.06 19.76
N GLU A 345 9.21 1.76 19.61
CA GLU A 345 10.50 1.19 19.97
C GLU A 345 11.67 1.89 19.27
N ARG A 346 11.46 2.41 18.07
CA ARG A 346 12.48 3.10 17.27
C ARG A 346 12.45 4.62 17.42
N ASP A 347 11.41 5.16 18.05
CA ASP A 347 11.33 6.57 18.44
C ASP A 347 11.78 6.83 19.90
N ALA A 348 12.05 5.74 20.67
CA ALA A 348 12.51 5.79 22.06
C ALA A 348 13.96 6.32 22.25
#